data_ae5f8704e4ad92b6ee7ec6bcafe09466
#
_entry.id   ae5f8704e4ad92b6ee7ec6bcafe09466
#
_cell.length_a   1.000
_cell.length_b   1.000
_cell.length_c   1.000
_cell.angle_alpha   90.00
_cell.angle_beta   90.00
_cell.angle_gamma   90.00
#
_symmetry.space_group_name_H-M   'P 1'
#
loop_
_entity.id
_entity.type
_entity.pdbx_description
1 polymer ?
#
loop_
_entity_poly.entity_id
_entity_poly.type
_entity_poly.pdbx_seq_one_letter_code
_entity_poly.pdbx_strand_id
1 'polypeptide(L)'
;MRILRRAPLALVPALAALALAPVAPQAVADPTPPAPVTEPAPRAVTRLATDEGTGGAVTSVDPEATRIGLKVLESGGNAVDAAVATAAALGVTEPFSAGIGGGGYLMRLDGRTGKVLTIDGRESAPSRSPKRTMFLDPATGDPYPFYPDLVTSGLAVGTPGTVATWQEALERWGSRSMRTLLRPAAELARDGFEVDRTF
;
A
#
# COMPACT_ATOMS: atom_id res chain seq x y z
N MET A 1 72.93 -33.89 -28.43
CA MET A 1 71.48 -34.01 -28.26
C MET A 1 71.23 -34.96 -27.09
N ARG A 2 71.00 -34.38 -25.89
CA ARG A 2 70.88 -35.13 -24.64
C ARG A 2 69.39 -35.18 -24.25
N ILE A 3 68.85 -36.37 -24.15
CA ILE A 3 67.50 -36.67 -23.74
C ILE A 3 67.49 -36.82 -22.22
N LEU A 4 66.85 -35.90 -21.51
CA LEU A 4 66.61 -36.02 -20.10
C LEU A 4 65.33 -36.80 -19.83
N ARG A 5 65.49 -37.96 -19.18
CA ARG A 5 64.40 -38.83 -18.68
C ARG A 5 63.87 -38.17 -17.35
N ARG A 6 62.58 -37.86 -17.33
CA ARG A 6 61.89 -37.48 -16.09
C ARG A 6 61.34 -38.73 -15.39
N ALA A 7 61.66 -38.87 -14.11
CA ALA A 7 61.12 -39.93 -13.26
C ALA A 7 59.66 -39.54 -12.80
N PRO A 8 58.78 -40.52 -12.59
CA PRO A 8 57.44 -40.23 -12.10
C PRO A 8 57.45 -40.05 -10.56
N LEU A 9 56.87 -38.97 -10.12
CA LEU A 9 56.63 -38.70 -8.70
C LEU A 9 55.36 -39.47 -8.28
N ALA A 10 55.53 -40.44 -7.37
CA ALA A 10 54.43 -41.19 -6.76
C ALA A 10 53.70 -40.29 -5.75
N LEU A 11 52.42 -40.00 -6.01
CA LEU A 11 51.54 -39.29 -5.11
C LEU A 11 50.86 -40.31 -4.19
N VAL A 12 51.20 -40.31 -2.88
CA VAL A 12 50.51 -41.09 -1.86
C VAL A 12 49.28 -40.32 -1.37
N PRO A 13 48.07 -40.88 -1.46
CA PRO A 13 46.92 -40.24 -0.84
C PRO A 13 46.86 -40.51 0.64
N ALA A 14 46.98 -39.46 1.45
CA ALA A 14 46.70 -39.55 2.90
C ALA A 14 45.16 -39.54 3.06
N LEU A 15 44.59 -40.69 3.44
CA LEU A 15 43.23 -40.80 3.92
C LEU A 15 43.12 -40.14 5.31
N ALA A 16 42.55 -38.95 5.40
CA ALA A 16 42.13 -38.36 6.62
C ALA A 16 40.78 -38.99 7.04
N ALA A 17 40.79 -39.83 8.08
CA ALA A 17 39.57 -40.34 8.69
C ALA A 17 38.91 -39.22 9.48
N LEU A 18 37.80 -38.69 8.92
CA LEU A 18 36.94 -37.71 9.62
C LEU A 18 36.07 -38.48 10.59
N ALA A 19 36.41 -38.42 11.90
CA ALA A 19 35.57 -38.97 12.98
C ALA A 19 34.29 -38.15 13.08
N LEU A 20 33.16 -38.74 12.68
CA LEU A 20 31.83 -38.18 12.99
C LEU A 20 31.59 -38.33 14.50
N ALA A 21 31.66 -37.20 15.21
CA ALA A 21 31.16 -37.14 16.59
C ALA A 21 29.62 -37.21 16.56
N PRO A 22 28.95 -37.96 17.43
CA PRO A 22 27.50 -37.98 17.52
C PRO A 22 27.01 -36.61 18.00
N VAL A 23 26.22 -35.94 17.15
CA VAL A 23 25.51 -34.73 17.55
C VAL A 23 24.39 -35.16 18.49
N ALA A 24 24.51 -34.80 19.75
CA ALA A 24 23.43 -34.98 20.71
C ALA A 24 22.22 -34.13 20.29
N PRO A 25 20.98 -34.65 20.38
CA PRO A 25 19.80 -33.85 20.10
C PRO A 25 19.73 -32.68 21.10
N GLN A 26 19.86 -31.47 20.59
CA GLN A 26 19.59 -30.28 21.40
C GLN A 26 18.07 -30.25 21.65
N ALA A 27 17.70 -30.31 22.93
CA ALA A 27 16.33 -30.06 23.33
C ALA A 27 15.95 -28.67 22.88
N VAL A 28 15.01 -28.58 21.92
CA VAL A 28 14.38 -27.32 21.57
C VAL A 28 13.59 -26.91 22.80
N ALA A 29 14.04 -25.83 23.45
CA ALA A 29 13.28 -25.25 24.55
C ALA A 29 11.92 -24.83 23.98
N ASP A 30 10.85 -25.26 24.63
CA ASP A 30 9.51 -24.77 24.28
C ASP A 30 9.52 -23.25 24.32
N PRO A 31 8.97 -22.59 23.26
CA PRO A 31 8.92 -21.14 23.23
C PRO A 31 8.12 -20.67 24.44
N THR A 32 8.78 -19.95 25.34
CA THR A 32 8.12 -19.27 26.46
C THR A 32 6.98 -18.44 25.87
N PRO A 33 5.72 -18.64 26.33
CA PRO A 33 4.64 -17.82 25.82
C PRO A 33 4.97 -16.35 26.03
N PRO A 34 4.71 -15.48 25.04
CA PRO A 34 4.98 -14.05 25.18
C PRO A 34 4.25 -13.54 26.42
N ALA A 35 4.93 -12.71 27.20
CA ALA A 35 4.31 -12.05 28.34
C ALA A 35 3.02 -11.35 27.88
N PRO A 36 1.94 -11.35 28.70
CA PRO A 36 0.70 -10.69 28.33
C PRO A 36 1.02 -9.23 28.01
N VAL A 37 0.79 -8.86 26.78
CA VAL A 37 0.87 -7.46 26.32
C VAL A 37 -0.25 -6.74 27.05
N THR A 38 0.09 -5.97 28.07
CA THR A 38 -0.87 -5.08 28.72
C THR A 38 -1.20 -4.02 27.69
N GLU A 39 -2.34 -4.17 27.02
CA GLU A 39 -2.84 -3.10 26.13
C GLU A 39 -2.87 -1.79 26.92
N PRO A 40 -2.23 -0.71 26.44
CA PRO A 40 -2.40 0.58 27.06
C PRO A 40 -3.89 0.92 26.99
N ALA A 41 -4.44 1.35 28.12
CA ALA A 41 -5.84 1.74 28.21
C ALA A 41 -6.16 2.69 27.03
N PRO A 42 -7.26 2.47 26.31
CA PRO A 42 -7.59 3.26 25.14
C PRO A 42 -7.69 4.73 25.59
N ARG A 43 -6.78 5.56 25.10
CA ARG A 43 -6.92 7.00 25.19
C ARG A 43 -8.22 7.31 24.47
N ALA A 44 -9.25 7.70 25.23
CA ALA A 44 -10.49 8.19 24.68
C ALA A 44 -10.16 9.54 24.01
N VAL A 45 -9.76 9.49 22.75
CA VAL A 45 -9.76 10.68 21.90
C VAL A 45 -11.22 10.95 21.64
N THR A 46 -11.79 11.88 22.39
CA THR A 46 -13.12 12.42 22.10
C THR A 46 -12.96 13.20 20.80
N ARG A 47 -13.04 12.51 19.68
CA ARG A 47 -13.11 13.14 18.36
C ARG A 47 -14.52 13.70 18.26
N LEU A 48 -14.64 15.01 18.25
CA LEU A 48 -15.89 15.64 17.86
C LEU A 48 -16.14 15.29 16.41
N ALA A 49 -17.27 14.63 16.15
CA ALA A 49 -17.68 14.30 14.79
C ALA A 49 -18.09 15.55 13.97
N THR A 50 -18.14 16.71 14.63
CA THR A 50 -18.60 17.98 14.07
C THR A 50 -17.58 19.07 14.41
N ASP A 51 -17.24 19.87 13.43
CA ASP A 51 -16.43 21.07 13.59
C ASP A 51 -17.08 22.23 12.84
N GLU A 52 -16.84 23.46 13.27
CA GLU A 52 -17.39 24.67 12.68
C GLU A 52 -16.27 25.61 12.26
N GLY A 53 -16.40 26.20 11.07
CA GLY A 53 -15.39 27.09 10.53
C GLY A 53 -15.94 28.00 9.43
N THR A 54 -15.07 28.87 8.91
CA THR A 54 -15.38 29.79 7.83
C THR A 54 -14.41 29.57 6.65
N GLY A 55 -14.94 29.75 5.41
CA GLY A 55 -14.11 29.72 4.21
C GLY A 55 -14.05 28.37 3.50
N GLY A 56 -13.89 27.26 4.20
CA GLY A 56 -13.87 25.95 3.61
C GLY A 56 -13.83 24.84 4.66
N ALA A 57 -14.14 23.61 4.24
CA ALA A 57 -14.12 22.44 5.10
C ALA A 57 -13.52 21.24 4.35
N VAL A 58 -12.88 20.37 5.11
CA VAL A 58 -12.40 19.05 4.65
C VAL A 58 -12.85 18.04 5.69
N THR A 59 -13.32 16.90 5.25
CA THR A 59 -13.62 15.76 6.12
C THR A 59 -13.05 14.47 5.53
N SER A 60 -12.49 13.64 6.37
CA SER A 60 -12.02 12.31 6.04
C SER A 60 -12.08 11.41 7.28
N VAL A 61 -11.79 10.14 7.13
CA VAL A 61 -11.73 9.19 8.26
C VAL A 61 -10.48 9.37 9.12
N ASP A 62 -9.45 10.05 8.60
CA ASP A 62 -8.17 10.24 9.29
C ASP A 62 -7.88 11.72 9.56
N PRO A 63 -7.48 12.09 10.80
CA PRO A 63 -7.23 13.49 11.17
C PRO A 63 -6.03 14.12 10.47
N GLU A 64 -4.98 13.32 10.20
CA GLU A 64 -3.78 13.83 9.51
C GLU A 64 -4.12 14.19 8.06
N ALA A 65 -4.86 13.30 7.39
CA ALA A 65 -5.33 13.53 6.03
C ALA A 65 -6.26 14.76 5.97
N THR A 66 -7.19 14.90 6.92
CA THR A 66 -8.06 16.07 7.04
C THR A 66 -7.25 17.35 7.21
N ARG A 67 -6.25 17.34 8.10
CA ARG A 67 -5.39 18.52 8.36
C ARG A 67 -4.58 18.90 7.13
N ILE A 68 -4.08 17.93 6.37
CA ILE A 68 -3.35 18.19 5.12
C ILE A 68 -4.26 18.90 4.12
N GLY A 69 -5.50 18.42 3.94
CA GLY A 69 -6.47 19.07 3.06
C GLY A 69 -6.83 20.48 3.49
N LEU A 70 -7.03 20.71 4.81
CA LEU A 70 -7.29 22.06 5.35
C LEU A 70 -6.12 23.01 5.07
N LYS A 71 -4.87 22.58 5.28
CA LYS A 71 -3.68 23.41 4.97
C LYS A 71 -3.62 23.78 3.49
N VAL A 72 -4.08 22.92 2.59
CA VAL A 72 -4.16 23.25 1.17
C VAL A 72 -5.15 24.39 0.93
N LEU A 73 -6.34 24.34 1.54
CA LEU A 73 -7.33 25.42 1.46
C LEU A 73 -6.81 26.73 2.06
N GLU A 74 -6.24 26.67 3.26
CA GLU A 74 -5.65 27.82 3.97
C GLU A 74 -4.56 28.51 3.15
N SER A 75 -3.77 27.72 2.39
CA SER A 75 -2.72 28.25 1.51
C SER A 75 -3.23 28.74 0.16
N GLY A 76 -4.55 28.81 -0.04
CA GLY A 76 -5.18 29.31 -1.27
C GLY A 76 -5.32 28.26 -2.39
N GLY A 77 -5.19 26.98 -2.08
CA GLY A 77 -5.62 25.90 -2.97
C GLY A 77 -7.14 25.81 -3.04
N ASN A 78 -7.68 25.20 -4.08
CA ASN A 78 -9.11 25.00 -4.21
C ASN A 78 -9.56 23.63 -3.68
N ALA A 79 -10.87 23.35 -3.75
CA ALA A 79 -11.45 22.11 -3.23
C ALA A 79 -10.90 20.84 -3.92
N VAL A 80 -10.53 20.92 -5.20
CA VAL A 80 -9.95 19.79 -5.94
C VAL A 80 -8.51 19.53 -5.46
N ASP A 81 -7.73 20.59 -5.26
CA ASP A 81 -6.38 20.49 -4.70
C ASP A 81 -6.42 19.85 -3.32
N ALA A 82 -7.34 20.31 -2.46
CA ALA A 82 -7.52 19.77 -1.11
C ALA A 82 -7.93 18.30 -1.14
N ALA A 83 -8.87 17.93 -2.02
CA ALA A 83 -9.32 16.55 -2.17
C ALA A 83 -8.18 15.61 -2.59
N VAL A 84 -7.34 16.01 -3.54
CA VAL A 84 -6.19 15.22 -3.99
C VAL A 84 -5.16 15.08 -2.89
N ALA A 85 -4.83 16.16 -2.15
CA ALA A 85 -3.87 16.10 -1.05
C ALA A 85 -4.37 15.22 0.11
N THR A 86 -5.66 15.33 0.45
CA THR A 86 -6.30 14.48 1.45
C THR A 86 -6.28 13.01 1.04
N ALA A 87 -6.65 12.71 -0.21
CA ALA A 87 -6.66 11.35 -0.75
C ALA A 87 -5.25 10.74 -0.78
N ALA A 88 -4.23 11.54 -1.11
CA ALA A 88 -2.84 11.09 -1.07
C ALA A 88 -2.39 10.76 0.36
N ALA A 89 -2.78 11.55 1.35
CA ALA A 89 -2.50 11.28 2.75
C ALA A 89 -3.23 10.02 3.26
N LEU A 90 -4.50 9.83 2.88
CA LEU A 90 -5.24 8.61 3.16
C LEU A 90 -4.59 7.36 2.55
N GLY A 91 -3.92 7.49 1.40
CA GLY A 91 -3.14 6.39 0.85
C GLY A 91 -1.96 5.94 1.74
N VAL A 92 -1.56 6.78 2.70
CA VAL A 92 -0.54 6.47 3.71
C VAL A 92 -1.18 5.98 5.01
N THR A 93 -2.20 6.69 5.52
CA THR A 93 -2.82 6.38 6.82
C THR A 93 -3.90 5.30 6.74
N GLU A 94 -4.45 5.06 5.56
CA GLU A 94 -5.51 4.07 5.28
C GLU A 94 -5.17 3.22 4.03
N PRO A 95 -3.99 2.59 3.96
CA PRO A 95 -3.52 1.94 2.72
C PRO A 95 -4.40 0.78 2.27
N PHE A 96 -5.11 0.14 3.19
CA PHE A 96 -6.01 -1.00 2.90
C PHE A 96 -7.30 -0.57 2.20
N SER A 97 -7.74 0.67 2.41
CA SER A 97 -8.98 1.22 1.90
C SER A 97 -8.78 2.29 0.83
N ALA A 98 -7.69 3.06 0.91
CA ALA A 98 -7.44 4.22 0.07
C ALA A 98 -6.08 4.19 -0.65
N GLY A 99 -5.48 2.99 -0.80
CA GLY A 99 -4.18 2.81 -1.44
C GLY A 99 -4.16 3.24 -2.91
N ILE A 100 -3.02 3.75 -3.36
CA ILE A 100 -2.82 4.25 -4.74
C ILE A 100 -2.90 3.14 -5.81
N GLY A 101 -2.85 1.88 -5.40
CA GLY A 101 -3.04 0.72 -6.27
C GLY A 101 -4.50 0.40 -6.59
N GLY A 102 -5.44 1.15 -6.05
CA GLY A 102 -6.87 1.01 -6.27
C GLY A 102 -7.43 2.02 -7.26
N GLY A 103 -8.73 2.29 -7.13
CA GLY A 103 -9.47 3.24 -7.95
C GLY A 103 -10.67 3.81 -7.20
N GLY A 104 -11.45 4.60 -7.88
CA GLY A 104 -12.65 5.21 -7.31
C GLY A 104 -13.23 6.28 -8.21
N TYR A 105 -14.08 7.10 -7.63
CA TYR A 105 -14.74 8.18 -8.33
C TYR A 105 -14.38 9.52 -7.72
N LEU A 106 -14.15 10.53 -8.55
CA LEU A 106 -14.05 11.91 -8.12
C LEU A 106 -15.26 12.66 -8.63
N MET A 107 -16.00 13.30 -7.71
CA MET A 107 -17.16 14.13 -8.04
C MET A 107 -16.86 15.58 -7.67
N ARG A 108 -17.13 16.50 -8.58
CA ARG A 108 -17.01 17.95 -8.37
C ARG A 108 -18.33 18.63 -8.64
N LEU A 109 -18.82 19.36 -7.66
CA LEU A 109 -19.91 20.31 -7.85
C LEU A 109 -19.32 21.66 -8.27
N ASP A 110 -19.76 22.18 -9.40
CA ASP A 110 -19.49 23.55 -9.79
C ASP A 110 -20.51 24.48 -9.14
N GLY A 111 -20.06 25.19 -8.08
CA GLY A 111 -20.96 26.06 -7.31
C GLY A 111 -21.57 27.24 -8.07
N ARG A 112 -20.99 27.62 -9.22
CA ARG A 112 -21.52 28.69 -10.06
C ARG A 112 -22.65 28.22 -10.96
N THR A 113 -22.56 27.00 -11.46
CA THR A 113 -23.51 26.45 -12.44
C THR A 113 -24.44 25.40 -11.86
N GLY A 114 -24.16 24.88 -10.68
CA GLY A 114 -24.85 23.75 -10.05
C GLY A 114 -24.60 22.39 -10.73
N LYS A 115 -23.69 22.33 -11.71
CA LYS A 115 -23.41 21.10 -12.44
C LYS A 115 -22.48 20.20 -11.63
N VAL A 116 -22.82 18.92 -11.61
CA VAL A 116 -21.95 17.86 -11.08
C VAL A 116 -21.15 17.26 -12.23
N LEU A 117 -19.85 17.20 -12.06
CA LEU A 117 -18.89 16.60 -12.99
C LEU A 117 -18.21 15.43 -12.30
N THR A 118 -18.00 14.33 -13.02
CA THR A 118 -17.47 13.09 -12.46
C THR A 118 -16.29 12.59 -13.29
N ILE A 119 -15.28 12.07 -12.61
CA ILE A 119 -14.22 11.26 -13.21
C ILE A 119 -14.41 9.83 -12.71
N ASP A 120 -14.55 8.89 -13.63
CA ASP A 120 -14.57 7.47 -13.34
C ASP A 120 -13.11 6.96 -13.38
N GLY A 121 -12.56 6.70 -12.21
CA GLY A 121 -11.24 6.15 -12.02
C GLY A 121 -11.27 4.77 -11.39
N ARG A 122 -12.38 4.02 -11.50
CA ARG A 122 -12.42 2.63 -11.07
C ARG A 122 -11.37 1.82 -11.81
N GLU A 123 -10.92 0.77 -11.19
CA GLU A 123 -10.02 -0.19 -11.78
C GLU A 123 -10.65 -0.81 -13.02
N SER A 124 -9.87 -0.92 -14.07
CA SER A 124 -10.27 -1.61 -15.28
C SER A 124 -9.53 -2.94 -15.44
N ALA A 125 -10.17 -3.88 -16.12
CA ALA A 125 -9.48 -5.10 -16.51
C ALA A 125 -8.32 -4.74 -17.44
N PRO A 126 -7.13 -5.35 -17.29
CA PRO A 126 -6.03 -5.16 -18.22
C PRO A 126 -6.45 -5.45 -19.66
N SER A 127 -5.91 -4.70 -20.63
CA SER A 127 -6.27 -4.86 -22.06
C SER A 127 -5.99 -6.27 -22.61
N ARG A 128 -5.05 -6.97 -22.00
CA ARG A 128 -4.78 -8.40 -22.25
C ARG A 128 -5.43 -9.25 -21.16
N SER A 129 -6.60 -8.82 -20.70
CA SER A 129 -7.32 -9.52 -19.65
C SER A 129 -7.49 -10.98 -20.00
N PRO A 130 -7.21 -11.83 -19.05
CA PRO A 130 -7.36 -13.25 -19.24
C PRO A 130 -8.80 -13.62 -19.54
N LYS A 131 -8.93 -14.75 -20.19
CA LYS A 131 -10.22 -15.36 -20.45
C LYS A 131 -10.96 -15.54 -19.11
N ARG A 132 -12.29 -15.46 -19.16
CA ARG A 132 -13.18 -15.69 -18.02
C ARG A 132 -12.82 -16.95 -17.20
N THR A 133 -12.21 -17.93 -17.86
CA THR A 133 -11.72 -19.18 -17.25
C THR A 133 -10.58 -18.99 -16.24
N MET A 134 -9.94 -17.81 -16.14
CA MET A 134 -8.92 -17.58 -15.10
C MET A 134 -9.51 -17.44 -13.69
N PHE A 135 -10.79 -17.18 -13.60
CA PHE A 135 -11.51 -17.11 -12.32
C PHE A 135 -12.10 -18.45 -11.92
N LEU A 136 -11.80 -19.50 -12.68
CA LEU A 136 -12.25 -20.86 -12.41
C LEU A 136 -11.07 -21.70 -11.90
N ASP A 137 -11.35 -22.52 -10.90
CA ASP A 137 -10.41 -23.54 -10.45
C ASP A 137 -10.20 -24.57 -11.59
N PRO A 138 -8.96 -24.73 -12.08
CA PRO A 138 -8.69 -25.67 -13.17
C PRO A 138 -8.95 -27.14 -12.82
N ALA A 139 -9.01 -27.49 -11.53
CA ALA A 139 -9.28 -28.85 -11.08
C ALA A 139 -10.77 -29.21 -11.08
N THR A 140 -11.63 -28.25 -10.76
CA THR A 140 -13.09 -28.47 -10.64
C THR A 140 -13.90 -27.80 -11.75
N GLY A 141 -13.37 -26.73 -12.35
CA GLY A 141 -14.09 -25.89 -13.29
C GLY A 141 -15.07 -24.90 -12.64
N ASP A 142 -15.11 -24.87 -11.30
CA ASP A 142 -15.96 -23.97 -10.55
C ASP A 142 -15.27 -22.61 -10.34
N PRO A 143 -16.03 -21.52 -10.11
CA PRO A 143 -15.46 -20.26 -9.73
C PRO A 143 -14.69 -20.37 -8.41
N TYR A 144 -13.50 -19.74 -8.34
CA TYR A 144 -12.82 -19.59 -7.06
C TYR A 144 -13.72 -18.90 -6.03
N PRO A 145 -13.70 -19.32 -4.76
CA PRO A 145 -14.37 -18.60 -3.70
C PRO A 145 -13.93 -17.14 -3.70
N PHE A 146 -14.89 -16.22 -3.68
CA PHE A 146 -14.55 -14.79 -3.71
C PHE A 146 -13.66 -14.42 -2.52
N TYR A 147 -14.02 -14.90 -1.33
CA TYR A 147 -13.26 -14.68 -0.10
C TYR A 147 -12.91 -16.02 0.57
N PRO A 148 -11.67 -16.23 1.01
CA PRO A 148 -10.52 -15.29 0.88
C PRO A 148 -9.76 -15.44 -0.45
N ASP A 149 -9.95 -16.50 -1.20
CA ASP A 149 -9.03 -16.99 -2.24
C ASP A 149 -8.89 -16.03 -3.41
N LEU A 150 -10.00 -15.58 -3.99
CA LEU A 150 -9.95 -14.68 -5.13
C LEU A 150 -9.50 -13.27 -4.72
N VAL A 151 -10.09 -12.71 -3.66
CA VAL A 151 -9.85 -11.31 -3.25
C VAL A 151 -8.41 -11.04 -2.82
N THR A 152 -7.71 -12.07 -2.30
CA THR A 152 -6.29 -11.95 -1.89
C THR A 152 -5.32 -12.37 -2.99
N SER A 153 -5.82 -12.78 -4.14
CA SER A 153 -5.00 -13.23 -5.27
C SER A 153 -4.62 -12.11 -6.22
N GLY A 154 -3.54 -12.30 -6.97
CA GLY A 154 -3.18 -11.40 -8.07
C GLY A 154 -4.23 -11.37 -9.21
N LEU A 155 -5.16 -12.32 -9.27
CA LEU A 155 -6.25 -12.35 -10.25
C LEU A 155 -7.27 -11.24 -10.02
N ALA A 156 -7.42 -10.78 -8.77
CA ALA A 156 -8.35 -9.71 -8.41
C ALA A 156 -7.78 -8.31 -8.68
N VAL A 157 -6.50 -8.19 -9.02
CA VAL A 157 -5.85 -6.89 -9.25
C VAL A 157 -6.25 -6.33 -10.61
N GLY A 158 -6.92 -5.18 -10.59
CA GLY A 158 -7.21 -4.39 -11.80
C GLY A 158 -6.10 -3.39 -12.12
N THR A 159 -6.21 -2.73 -13.27
CA THR A 159 -5.35 -1.59 -13.60
C THR A 159 -5.75 -0.41 -12.73
N PRO A 160 -4.84 0.13 -11.90
CA PRO A 160 -5.16 1.20 -10.96
C PRO A 160 -5.60 2.50 -11.66
N GLY A 161 -6.63 3.15 -11.12
CA GLY A 161 -7.14 4.41 -11.65
C GLY A 161 -6.92 5.62 -10.75
N THR A 162 -6.55 5.43 -9.47
CA THR A 162 -6.46 6.51 -8.48
C THR A 162 -5.57 7.67 -8.94
N VAL A 163 -4.31 7.39 -9.31
CA VAL A 163 -3.35 8.45 -9.68
C VAL A 163 -3.77 9.14 -10.98
N ALA A 164 -4.31 8.38 -11.95
CA ALA A 164 -4.84 8.96 -13.19
C ALA A 164 -6.03 9.88 -12.93
N THR A 165 -6.92 9.52 -11.99
CA THR A 165 -8.02 10.36 -11.54
C THR A 165 -7.52 11.69 -10.94
N TRP A 166 -6.51 11.64 -10.10
CA TRP A 166 -5.92 12.85 -9.53
C TRP A 166 -5.30 13.75 -10.60
N GLN A 167 -4.57 13.16 -11.53
CA GLN A 167 -3.97 13.91 -12.63
C GLN A 167 -5.05 14.61 -13.47
N GLU A 168 -6.05 13.87 -13.91
CA GLU A 168 -7.16 14.41 -14.71
C GLU A 168 -7.93 15.52 -13.96
N ALA A 169 -8.19 15.32 -12.66
CA ALA A 169 -8.87 16.31 -11.84
C ALA A 169 -8.06 17.61 -11.70
N LEU A 170 -6.76 17.48 -11.49
CA LEU A 170 -5.87 18.64 -11.36
C LEU A 170 -5.70 19.38 -12.70
N GLU A 171 -5.58 18.66 -13.80
CA GLU A 171 -5.50 19.26 -15.14
C GLU A 171 -6.77 20.05 -15.50
N ARG A 172 -7.94 19.53 -15.12
CA ARG A 172 -9.21 20.19 -15.43
C ARG A 172 -9.57 21.30 -14.46
N TRP A 173 -9.28 21.14 -13.19
CA TRP A 173 -9.89 21.97 -12.15
C TRP A 173 -8.93 22.37 -11.01
N GLY A 174 -7.71 21.83 -10.96
CA GLY A 174 -6.73 22.14 -9.96
C GLY A 174 -6.08 23.49 -10.16
N SER A 175 -5.47 24.01 -9.11
CA SER A 175 -4.64 25.23 -9.13
C SER A 175 -3.20 24.98 -8.71
N ARG A 176 -2.90 23.78 -8.22
CA ARG A 176 -1.57 23.38 -7.72
C ARG A 176 -1.05 22.18 -8.51
N SER A 177 0.29 22.03 -8.53
CA SER A 177 0.90 20.87 -9.15
C SER A 177 0.70 19.61 -8.28
N MET A 178 0.57 18.45 -8.90
CA MET A 178 0.50 17.16 -8.21
C MET A 178 1.69 17.00 -7.25
N ARG A 179 2.91 17.33 -7.67
CA ARG A 179 4.12 17.27 -6.82
C ARG A 179 3.96 18.05 -5.52
N THR A 180 3.38 19.24 -5.59
CA THR A 180 3.15 20.09 -4.41
C THR A 180 2.14 19.45 -3.47
N LEU A 181 1.06 18.88 -4.02
CA LEU A 181 -0.03 18.30 -3.23
C LEU A 181 0.33 16.93 -2.61
N LEU A 182 1.17 16.15 -3.27
CA LEU A 182 1.60 14.85 -2.75
C LEU A 182 2.75 14.94 -1.75
N ARG A 183 3.46 16.07 -1.68
CA ARG A 183 4.59 16.24 -0.77
C ARG A 183 4.24 16.01 0.69
N PRO A 184 3.15 16.56 1.26
CA PRO A 184 2.78 16.31 2.65
C PRO A 184 2.52 14.82 2.95
N ALA A 185 1.90 14.09 2.03
CA ALA A 185 1.70 12.65 2.17
C ALA A 185 3.03 11.88 2.16
N ALA A 186 3.98 12.28 1.31
CA ALA A 186 5.31 11.68 1.27
C ALA A 186 6.13 11.98 2.54
N GLU A 187 5.96 13.16 3.12
CA GLU A 187 6.53 13.54 4.42
C GLU A 187 5.91 12.68 5.52
N LEU A 188 4.58 12.56 5.57
CA LEU A 188 3.87 11.73 6.52
C LEU A 188 4.31 10.25 6.44
N ALA A 189 4.51 9.71 5.25
CA ALA A 189 4.99 8.34 5.05
C ALA A 189 6.43 8.15 5.55
N ARG A 190 7.27 9.18 5.48
CA ARG A 190 8.66 9.14 5.95
C ARG A 190 8.77 9.30 7.46
N ASP A 191 8.01 10.24 8.00
CA ASP A 191 8.12 10.66 9.40
C ASP A 191 7.28 9.77 10.32
N GLY A 192 6.34 9.01 9.75
CA GLY A 192 5.41 8.16 10.47
C GLY A 192 4.16 8.91 10.94
N PHE A 193 3.17 8.15 11.38
CA PHE A 193 1.91 8.64 11.90
C PHE A 193 1.43 7.75 13.06
N GLU A 194 0.50 8.23 13.86
CA GLU A 194 -0.10 7.44 14.92
C GLU A 194 -1.14 6.49 14.34
N VAL A 195 -0.87 5.18 14.48
CA VAL A 195 -1.78 4.12 14.02
C VAL A 195 -2.99 4.07 14.94
N ASP A 196 -4.18 4.12 14.39
CA ASP A 196 -5.42 3.98 15.13
C ASP A 196 -5.91 2.53 15.17
N ARG A 197 -7.11 2.31 15.75
CA ARG A 197 -7.67 0.96 15.91
C ARG A 197 -8.20 0.36 14.61
N THR A 198 -8.38 1.15 13.57
CA THR A 198 -8.95 0.72 12.29
C THR A 198 -7.86 0.34 11.28
N PHE A 199 -6.63 0.77 11.54
CA PHE A 199 -5.45 0.40 10.76
C PHE A 199 -5.06 -1.05 11.04
#